data_5336c6b951625e1313053abacbabaf21
#
_entry.id   5336c6b951625e1313053abacbabaf21
#
_cell.length_a   1.000
_cell.length_b   1.000
_cell.length_c   1.000
_cell.angle_alpha   90.00
_cell.angle_beta   90.00
_cell.angle_gamma   90.00
#
_symmetry.space_group_name_H-M   'P 1'
#
loop_
_entity.id
_entity.type
_entity.pdbx_description
1 polymer ?
#
loop_
_entity_poly.entity_id
_entity_poly.type
_entity_poly.pdbx_seq_one_letter_code
_entity_poly.pdbx_strand_id
1 'polypeptide(L)'
;MYNLGKREEKENMSLKESNEITLKIKCELNEFYKIIEEKGFKIIDEFSMDDTYFVPKEVDLDKTDIRDTLSKALLVRDIIGKMSNKRTKLITFKIKNFDKAGNILNQESINCNILEIEDAKKLLKVIGYKEIMNIKENDVVYEKDGFQLAVKNIKDGDNLIEIEIEENDEIDTIEKLIQKVNKMGIPVYTDDYFVKKAEIELEKILRKKTNKNIEKYYDNTENEMPNYTVKKFIELNVEPGNAVELGCGAGRDTVYLIRNGWNVLAIDRENVETRIVSKLLVEELEQFEFFKQRFEAIKLENSNLVVANFSLPFCNKNNFKELWAKINHSILKDGYFVGNFLGDKDEWKIAKEKMTFLTKDQVMELFRNFDIVEFKEVEKDGLTGLGKMKHWHIFNVIAKKK
;
A
#
# COMPACT_ATOMS: atom_id res chain seq x y z
N MET A 1 -15.38 -10.84 25.25
CA MET A 1 -15.85 -12.23 25.36
C MET A 1 -17.23 -12.41 24.74
N TYR A 2 -17.35 -13.45 23.93
CA TYR A 2 -18.56 -13.76 23.17
C TYR A 2 -19.59 -14.51 24.03
N ASN A 3 -20.10 -13.87 25.08
CA ASN A 3 -21.17 -14.44 25.88
C ASN A 3 -22.53 -14.13 25.23
N LEU A 4 -22.85 -14.83 24.14
CA LEU A 4 -24.15 -14.76 23.46
C LEU A 4 -25.29 -15.38 24.28
N GLY A 5 -24.98 -16.04 25.39
CA GLY A 5 -25.93 -16.83 26.18
C GLY A 5 -26.55 -16.16 27.41
N LYS A 6 -26.13 -14.94 27.80
CA LYS A 6 -26.65 -14.28 29.02
C LYS A 6 -26.91 -12.79 28.79
N ARG A 7 -27.78 -12.44 27.87
CA ARG A 7 -28.37 -11.10 27.80
C ARG A 7 -29.87 -11.23 27.61
N GLU A 8 -30.57 -11.47 28.70
CA GLU A 8 -31.93 -11.04 28.83
C GLU A 8 -31.96 -9.59 29.35
N GLU A 9 -32.62 -8.77 28.61
CA GLU A 9 -33.25 -7.49 28.97
C GLU A 9 -32.49 -6.55 29.91
N LYS A 10 -31.68 -5.65 29.36
CA LYS A 10 -31.67 -4.25 29.79
C LYS A 10 -31.46 -3.35 28.57
N GLU A 11 -32.50 -2.60 28.21
CA GLU A 11 -32.39 -1.39 27.38
C GLU A 11 -31.50 -0.37 28.13
N ASN A 12 -30.20 -0.41 27.81
CA ASN A 12 -29.30 0.70 28.04
C ASN A 12 -28.21 0.61 27.00
N MET A 13 -27.98 1.69 26.26
CA MET A 13 -26.78 1.90 25.46
C MET A 13 -25.59 1.77 26.40
N SER A 14 -25.04 0.54 26.59
CA SER A 14 -23.87 0.32 27.39
C SER A 14 -22.64 0.41 26.49
N LEU A 15 -21.85 1.43 26.69
CA LEU A 15 -20.45 1.49 26.28
C LEU A 15 -19.73 0.33 27.01
N LYS A 16 -19.19 -0.64 26.29
CA LYS A 16 -18.39 -1.73 26.88
C LYS A 16 -16.94 -1.48 26.53
N GLU A 17 -16.13 -1.17 27.54
CA GLU A 17 -14.68 -1.20 27.40
C GLU A 17 -14.23 -2.67 27.34
N SER A 18 -13.41 -3.04 26.35
CA SER A 18 -12.78 -4.35 26.29
C SER A 18 -11.27 -4.19 26.12
N ASN A 19 -10.51 -4.79 27.02
CA ASN A 19 -9.07 -4.96 26.87
C ASN A 19 -8.85 -6.33 26.20
N GLU A 20 -8.46 -6.30 24.92
CA GLU A 20 -8.23 -7.51 24.13
C GLU A 20 -6.82 -7.50 23.55
N ILE A 21 -6.19 -8.66 23.44
CA ILE A 21 -4.98 -8.84 22.63
C ILE A 21 -5.31 -9.74 21.45
N THR A 22 -4.67 -9.44 20.32
CA THR A 22 -4.77 -10.24 19.10
C THR A 22 -3.38 -10.68 18.68
N LEU A 23 -3.15 -11.99 18.57
CA LEU A 23 -1.85 -12.59 18.29
C LEU A 23 -1.91 -13.41 17.00
N LYS A 24 -0.86 -13.36 16.18
CA LYS A 24 -0.75 -14.16 14.97
C LYS A 24 -0.30 -15.58 15.30
N ILE A 25 -0.96 -16.59 14.70
CA ILE A 25 -0.61 -18.01 14.83
C ILE A 25 0.67 -18.32 14.06
N LYS A 26 1.57 -19.15 14.63
CA LYS A 26 2.89 -19.51 14.06
C LYS A 26 2.88 -20.69 13.10
N CYS A 27 1.83 -21.51 13.12
CA CYS A 27 1.74 -22.75 12.35
C CYS A 27 0.47 -22.75 11.50
N GLU A 28 0.29 -23.79 10.69
CA GLU A 28 -0.93 -24.01 9.93
C GLU A 28 -2.13 -24.22 10.87
N LEU A 29 -3.32 -23.73 10.47
CA LEU A 29 -4.50 -23.70 11.33
C LEU A 29 -4.91 -25.08 11.84
N ASN A 30 -4.87 -26.11 11.01
CA ASN A 30 -5.20 -27.49 11.39
C ASN A 30 -4.21 -28.07 12.42
N GLU A 31 -2.96 -27.69 12.35
CA GLU A 31 -1.93 -28.02 13.34
C GLU A 31 -2.20 -27.29 14.64
N PHE A 32 -2.54 -26.00 14.56
CA PHE A 32 -2.88 -25.20 15.73
C PHE A 32 -4.04 -25.80 16.52
N TYR A 33 -5.11 -26.20 15.85
CA TYR A 33 -6.27 -26.86 16.52
C TYR A 33 -5.85 -28.12 17.27
N LYS A 34 -5.05 -29.00 16.67
CA LYS A 34 -4.54 -30.20 17.35
C LYS A 34 -3.72 -29.85 18.60
N ILE A 35 -2.81 -28.89 18.49
CA ILE A 35 -1.98 -28.45 19.63
C ILE A 35 -2.85 -27.92 20.78
N ILE A 36 -3.87 -27.11 20.48
CA ILE A 36 -4.77 -26.55 21.51
C ILE A 36 -5.60 -27.65 22.17
N GLU A 37 -6.12 -28.59 21.40
CA GLU A 37 -6.89 -29.71 21.91
C GLU A 37 -6.02 -30.67 22.77
N GLU A 38 -4.79 -30.98 22.33
CA GLU A 38 -3.81 -31.78 23.11
C GLU A 38 -3.42 -31.10 24.44
N LYS A 39 -3.46 -29.76 24.48
CA LYS A 39 -3.26 -28.99 25.72
C LYS A 39 -4.48 -28.97 26.63
N GLY A 40 -5.59 -29.62 26.24
CA GLY A 40 -6.81 -29.78 27.03
C GLY A 40 -7.82 -28.64 26.90
N PHE A 41 -7.68 -27.78 25.90
CA PHE A 41 -8.70 -26.81 25.55
C PHE A 41 -9.91 -27.49 24.90
N LYS A 42 -11.10 -27.00 25.19
CA LYS A 42 -12.37 -27.53 24.65
C LYS A 42 -13.09 -26.40 23.89
N ILE A 43 -13.74 -26.76 22.80
CA ILE A 43 -14.59 -25.83 22.06
C ILE A 43 -15.83 -25.54 22.93
N ILE A 44 -16.12 -24.24 23.08
CA ILE A 44 -17.30 -23.77 23.81
C ILE A 44 -18.26 -22.96 22.93
N ASP A 45 -17.78 -22.38 21.81
CA ASP A 45 -18.61 -21.71 20.79
C ASP A 45 -17.95 -21.74 19.43
N GLU A 46 -18.79 -21.68 18.40
CA GLU A 46 -18.36 -21.48 17.00
C GLU A 46 -19.33 -20.52 16.30
N PHE A 47 -18.77 -19.57 15.55
CA PHE A 47 -19.59 -18.65 14.75
C PHE A 47 -18.85 -18.20 13.50
N SER A 48 -19.61 -17.71 12.53
CA SER A 48 -19.06 -16.96 11.39
C SER A 48 -19.43 -15.50 11.51
N MET A 49 -18.54 -14.63 11.02
CA MET A 49 -18.75 -13.19 11.01
C MET A 49 -18.47 -12.64 9.61
N ASP A 50 -19.33 -11.76 9.14
CA ASP A 50 -19.22 -11.03 7.89
C ASP A 50 -19.30 -9.53 8.20
N ASP A 51 -18.14 -8.87 8.19
CA ASP A 51 -17.99 -7.45 8.49
C ASP A 51 -17.79 -6.65 7.21
N THR A 52 -18.73 -5.78 6.86
CA THR A 52 -18.59 -4.84 5.76
C THR A 52 -18.32 -3.44 6.30
N TYR A 53 -17.20 -2.83 5.90
CA TYR A 53 -16.74 -1.52 6.38
C TYR A 53 -17.17 -0.41 5.43
N PHE A 54 -17.75 0.64 5.99
CA PHE A 54 -18.22 1.83 5.31
C PHE A 54 -17.57 3.08 5.88
N VAL A 55 -17.13 3.99 5.02
CA VAL A 55 -16.62 5.32 5.42
C VAL A 55 -17.38 6.42 4.66
N PRO A 56 -17.38 7.68 5.16
CA PRO A 56 -17.92 8.81 4.41
C PRO A 56 -17.32 8.90 3.00
N LYS A 57 -18.12 9.27 2.00
CA LYS A 57 -17.68 9.31 0.58
C LYS A 57 -16.51 10.25 0.32
N GLU A 58 -16.39 11.33 1.08
CA GLU A 58 -15.35 12.33 1.02
C GLU A 58 -13.99 11.81 1.52
N VAL A 59 -13.92 10.71 2.25
CA VAL A 59 -12.65 10.08 2.65
C VAL A 59 -11.92 9.58 1.41
N ASP A 60 -10.79 10.19 1.09
CA ASP A 60 -9.92 9.77 -0.02
C ASP A 60 -8.92 8.72 0.45
N LEU A 61 -9.15 7.46 0.10
CA LEU A 61 -8.31 6.32 0.50
C LEU A 61 -6.86 6.41 -0.02
N ASP A 62 -6.62 7.18 -1.06
CA ASP A 62 -5.28 7.36 -1.64
C ASP A 62 -4.48 8.45 -0.89
N LYS A 63 -5.14 9.27 -0.06
CA LYS A 63 -4.56 10.40 0.67
C LYS A 63 -4.67 10.28 2.19
N THR A 64 -5.71 9.61 2.68
CA THR A 64 -5.98 9.50 4.12
C THR A 64 -5.19 8.32 4.70
N ASP A 65 -4.62 8.51 5.87
CA ASP A 65 -3.99 7.42 6.62
C ASP A 65 -4.99 6.30 6.90
N ILE A 66 -4.50 5.05 6.91
CA ILE A 66 -5.35 3.86 7.10
C ILE A 66 -6.08 3.92 8.45
N ARG A 67 -5.39 4.34 9.51
CA ARG A 67 -5.96 4.44 10.85
C ARG A 67 -7.02 5.53 10.93
N ASP A 68 -6.74 6.70 10.35
CA ASP A 68 -7.71 7.79 10.23
C ASP A 68 -8.94 7.38 9.41
N THR A 69 -8.73 6.59 8.37
CA THR A 69 -9.82 6.02 7.56
C THR A 69 -10.70 5.10 8.42
N LEU A 70 -10.09 4.17 9.14
CA LEU A 70 -10.80 3.18 9.96
C LEU A 70 -11.44 3.77 11.22
N SER A 71 -10.91 4.89 11.75
CA SER A 71 -11.53 5.61 12.87
C SER A 71 -12.91 6.20 12.52
N LYS A 72 -13.20 6.37 11.23
CA LYS A 72 -14.47 6.88 10.70
C LYS A 72 -15.38 5.78 10.16
N ALA A 73 -14.98 4.51 10.32
CA ALA A 73 -15.67 3.40 9.71
C ALA A 73 -16.87 2.92 10.54
N LEU A 74 -18.00 2.78 9.86
CA LEU A 74 -19.16 2.02 10.33
C LEU A 74 -19.07 0.60 9.78
N LEU A 75 -19.33 -0.41 10.61
CA LEU A 75 -19.36 -1.81 10.23
C LEU A 75 -20.83 -2.26 10.14
N VAL A 76 -21.20 -2.83 9.00
CA VAL A 76 -22.42 -3.66 8.90
C VAL A 76 -21.97 -5.09 9.15
N ARG A 77 -22.45 -5.67 10.24
CA ARG A 77 -21.98 -6.94 10.80
C ARG A 77 -23.09 -7.99 10.80
N ASP A 78 -22.79 -9.17 10.28
CA ASP A 78 -23.64 -10.35 10.31
C ASP A 78 -22.91 -11.48 11.04
N ILE A 79 -23.43 -11.92 12.19
CA ILE A 79 -22.87 -12.98 13.01
C ILE A 79 -23.83 -14.17 13.02
N ILE A 80 -23.32 -15.35 12.69
CA ILE A 80 -24.09 -16.59 12.70
C ILE A 80 -23.41 -17.56 13.65
N GLY A 81 -24.02 -17.77 14.82
CA GLY A 81 -23.59 -18.80 15.78
C GLY A 81 -23.90 -20.18 15.25
N LYS A 82 -22.86 -21.02 15.09
CA LYS A 82 -23.04 -22.39 14.58
C LYS A 82 -23.58 -23.33 15.64
N MET A 83 -23.17 -23.15 16.90
CA MET A 83 -23.68 -23.97 18.02
C MET A 83 -25.04 -23.49 18.52
N SER A 84 -25.26 -22.18 18.55
CA SER A 84 -26.50 -21.58 19.06
C SER A 84 -27.61 -21.44 18.02
N ASN A 85 -27.29 -21.59 16.71
CA ASN A 85 -28.17 -21.24 15.57
C ASN A 85 -28.74 -19.81 15.62
N LYS A 86 -28.14 -18.96 16.44
CA LYS A 86 -28.55 -17.54 16.56
C LYS A 86 -27.85 -16.68 15.50
N ARG A 87 -28.63 -15.82 14.83
CA ARG A 87 -28.07 -14.82 13.92
C ARG A 87 -28.25 -13.43 14.52
N THR A 88 -27.17 -12.65 14.54
CA THR A 88 -27.16 -11.28 15.05
C THR A 88 -26.69 -10.34 13.93
N LYS A 89 -27.49 -9.31 13.63
CA LYS A 89 -27.19 -8.34 12.58
C LYS A 89 -27.06 -6.95 13.21
N LEU A 90 -25.94 -6.28 12.99
CA LEU A 90 -25.59 -5.02 13.67
C LEU A 90 -25.05 -3.98 12.69
N ILE A 91 -25.27 -2.70 13.04
CA ILE A 91 -24.34 -1.64 12.69
C ILE A 91 -23.49 -1.37 13.92
N THR A 92 -22.16 -1.40 13.74
CA THR A 92 -21.19 -1.19 14.82
C THR A 92 -20.30 0.00 14.49
N PHE A 93 -20.10 0.88 15.46
CA PHE A 93 -19.06 1.89 15.44
C PHE A 93 -18.07 1.63 16.57
N LYS A 94 -16.77 1.57 16.25
CA LYS A 94 -15.70 1.29 17.21
C LYS A 94 -14.91 2.56 17.50
N ILE A 95 -14.88 2.98 18.75
CA ILE A 95 -14.04 4.07 19.27
C ILE A 95 -12.79 3.45 19.85
N LYS A 96 -11.62 3.80 19.34
CA LYS A 96 -10.34 3.27 19.80
C LYS A 96 -9.47 4.41 20.30
N ASN A 97 -8.92 4.25 21.51
CA ASN A 97 -7.93 5.15 22.07
C ASN A 97 -6.54 4.53 21.95
N PHE A 98 -5.56 5.34 21.57
CA PHE A 98 -4.20 4.88 21.32
C PHE A 98 -3.20 5.57 22.23
N ASP A 99 -2.13 4.86 22.60
CA ASP A 99 -0.97 5.44 23.25
C ASP A 99 -0.07 6.20 22.23
N LYS A 100 1.00 6.80 22.74
CA LYS A 100 1.97 7.53 21.89
C LYS A 100 2.72 6.63 20.91
N ALA A 101 2.82 5.33 21.19
CA ALA A 101 3.44 4.33 20.32
C ALA A 101 2.45 3.77 19.28
N GLY A 102 1.15 4.12 19.40
CA GLY A 102 0.09 3.69 18.51
C GLY A 102 -0.52 2.33 18.87
N ASN A 103 -0.33 1.83 20.10
CA ASN A 103 -1.03 0.67 20.61
C ASN A 103 -2.43 1.06 21.10
N ILE A 104 -3.37 0.11 21.01
CA ILE A 104 -4.74 0.35 21.47
C ILE A 104 -4.73 0.26 23.02
N LEU A 105 -5.11 1.36 23.68
CA LEU A 105 -5.27 1.43 25.13
C LEU A 105 -6.59 0.82 25.56
N ASN A 106 -7.66 1.23 24.90
CA ASN A 106 -9.00 0.67 25.09
C ASN A 106 -9.83 0.80 23.80
N GLN A 107 -10.91 0.04 23.75
CA GLN A 107 -11.86 0.07 22.65
C GLN A 107 -13.29 0.06 23.19
N GLU A 108 -14.10 1.00 22.73
CA GLU A 108 -15.55 1.04 22.96
C GLU A 108 -16.30 0.67 21.69
N SER A 109 -17.46 0.03 21.81
CA SER A 109 -18.29 -0.32 20.68
C SER A 109 -19.73 0.14 20.87
N ILE A 110 -20.23 0.93 19.93
CA ILE A 110 -21.64 1.30 19.82
C ILE A 110 -22.28 0.33 18.83
N ASN A 111 -23.25 -0.46 19.31
CA ASN A 111 -23.92 -1.49 18.52
C ASN A 111 -25.41 -1.16 18.38
N CYS A 112 -25.90 -1.15 17.14
CA CYS A 112 -27.32 -0.99 16.81
C CYS A 112 -27.83 -2.24 16.10
N ASN A 113 -28.85 -2.91 16.65
CA ASN A 113 -29.49 -4.03 15.97
C ASN A 113 -30.18 -3.57 14.69
N ILE A 114 -30.08 -4.38 13.64
CA ILE A 114 -30.73 -4.15 12.35
C ILE A 114 -31.51 -5.40 11.91
N LEU A 115 -32.54 -5.21 11.11
CA LEU A 115 -33.36 -6.32 10.62
C LEU A 115 -32.72 -6.97 9.39
N GLU A 116 -32.31 -6.15 8.41
CA GLU A 116 -31.77 -6.64 7.14
C GLU A 116 -30.43 -5.99 6.79
N ILE A 117 -29.42 -6.83 6.49
CA ILE A 117 -28.06 -6.42 6.14
C ILE A 117 -28.05 -5.55 4.88
N GLU A 118 -28.76 -5.98 3.83
CA GLU A 118 -28.73 -5.27 2.55
C GLU A 118 -29.42 -3.91 2.61
N ASP A 119 -30.45 -3.77 3.44
CA ASP A 119 -31.14 -2.49 3.63
C ASP A 119 -30.25 -1.51 4.41
N ALA A 120 -29.52 -1.99 5.42
CA ALA A 120 -28.53 -1.20 6.14
C ALA A 120 -27.41 -0.71 5.20
N LYS A 121 -26.86 -1.61 4.35
CA LYS A 121 -25.84 -1.25 3.34
C LYS A 121 -26.37 -0.21 2.34
N LYS A 122 -27.63 -0.36 1.87
CA LYS A 122 -28.27 0.62 0.99
C LYS A 122 -28.44 1.97 1.67
N LEU A 123 -28.93 1.97 2.92
CA LEU A 123 -29.12 3.19 3.71
C LEU A 123 -27.80 3.95 3.83
N LEU A 124 -26.71 3.28 4.24
CA LEU A 124 -25.40 3.90 4.36
C LEU A 124 -24.94 4.52 3.02
N LYS A 125 -25.13 3.83 1.90
CA LYS A 125 -24.79 4.36 0.57
C LYS A 125 -25.60 5.62 0.21
N VAL A 126 -26.89 5.66 0.55
CA VAL A 126 -27.80 6.80 0.30
C VAL A 126 -27.41 8.01 1.16
N ILE A 127 -27.08 7.81 2.43
CA ILE A 127 -26.70 8.90 3.34
C ILE A 127 -25.24 9.37 3.20
N GLY A 128 -24.53 8.90 2.17
CA GLY A 128 -23.22 9.44 1.81
C GLY A 128 -22.03 8.62 2.27
N TYR A 129 -22.22 7.35 2.58
CA TYR A 129 -21.12 6.42 2.86
C TYR A 129 -20.76 5.57 1.63
N LYS A 130 -19.51 5.10 1.57
CA LYS A 130 -19.04 4.12 0.58
C LYS A 130 -18.41 2.92 1.28
N GLU A 131 -18.63 1.76 0.70
CA GLU A 131 -17.99 0.52 1.10
C GLU A 131 -16.50 0.53 0.73
N ILE A 132 -15.63 0.09 1.65
CA ILE A 132 -14.18 0.07 1.45
C ILE A 132 -13.58 -1.32 1.51
N MET A 133 -14.14 -2.21 2.32
CA MET A 133 -13.70 -3.61 2.42
C MET A 133 -14.78 -4.48 3.06
N ASN A 134 -14.63 -5.79 2.85
CA ASN A 134 -15.41 -6.83 3.51
C ASN A 134 -14.46 -7.88 4.07
N ILE A 135 -14.61 -8.19 5.36
CA ILE A 135 -13.84 -9.21 6.07
C ILE A 135 -14.80 -10.31 6.50
N LYS A 136 -14.50 -11.54 6.07
CA LYS A 136 -15.24 -12.75 6.49
C LYS A 136 -14.33 -13.61 7.31
N GLU A 137 -14.83 -14.10 8.44
CA GLU A 137 -14.07 -14.99 9.31
C GLU A 137 -14.96 -16.08 9.90
N ASN A 138 -14.31 -17.19 10.25
CA ASN A 138 -14.89 -18.25 11.05
C ASN A 138 -14.12 -18.33 12.35
N ASP A 139 -14.82 -18.18 13.46
CA ASP A 139 -14.22 -18.13 14.77
C ASP A 139 -14.59 -19.39 15.56
N VAL A 140 -13.61 -19.95 16.26
CA VAL A 140 -13.79 -21.07 17.20
C VAL A 140 -13.29 -20.62 18.56
N VAL A 141 -14.18 -20.62 19.53
CA VAL A 141 -13.85 -20.23 20.91
C VAL A 141 -13.51 -21.47 21.71
N TYR A 142 -12.32 -21.46 22.26
CA TYR A 142 -11.80 -22.51 23.15
C TYR A 142 -11.73 -22.01 24.58
N GLU A 143 -11.92 -22.94 25.54
CA GLU A 143 -11.79 -22.67 26.96
C GLU A 143 -10.99 -23.77 27.64
N LYS A 144 -10.15 -23.39 28.62
CA LYS A 144 -9.48 -24.26 29.54
C LYS A 144 -9.32 -23.58 30.90
N ASP A 145 -9.83 -24.19 31.99
CA ASP A 145 -9.68 -23.68 33.35
C ASP A 145 -10.06 -22.19 33.52
N GLY A 146 -11.15 -21.78 32.86
CA GLY A 146 -11.64 -20.41 32.83
C GLY A 146 -10.87 -19.49 31.86
N PHE A 147 -9.80 -19.94 31.20
CA PHE A 147 -9.10 -19.18 30.23
C PHE A 147 -9.68 -19.40 28.82
N GLN A 148 -10.20 -18.34 28.21
CA GLN A 148 -10.84 -18.40 26.90
C GLN A 148 -9.98 -17.72 25.84
N LEU A 149 -9.96 -18.29 24.63
CA LEU A 149 -9.37 -17.70 23.45
C LEU A 149 -10.25 -17.97 22.21
N ALA A 150 -10.38 -17.00 21.35
CA ALA A 150 -11.05 -17.13 20.06
C ALA A 150 -10.02 -17.31 18.95
N VAL A 151 -10.08 -18.43 18.24
CA VAL A 151 -9.27 -18.67 17.03
C VAL A 151 -10.03 -18.07 15.85
N LYS A 152 -9.42 -17.10 15.17
CA LYS A 152 -9.99 -16.38 14.02
C LYS A 152 -9.38 -16.86 12.73
N ASN A 153 -10.19 -17.48 11.87
CA ASN A 153 -9.81 -17.86 10.52
C ASN A 153 -10.37 -16.84 9.54
N ILE A 154 -9.55 -15.88 9.14
CA ILE A 154 -9.93 -14.83 8.20
C ILE A 154 -9.82 -15.37 6.78
N LYS A 155 -10.90 -15.28 6.01
CA LYS A 155 -10.91 -15.71 4.62
C LYS A 155 -9.91 -14.88 3.80
N ASP A 156 -8.96 -15.56 3.15
CA ASP A 156 -7.86 -14.95 2.37
C ASP A 156 -6.94 -14.04 3.21
N GLY A 157 -6.97 -14.17 4.54
CA GLY A 157 -6.20 -13.41 5.51
C GLY A 157 -5.32 -14.27 6.41
N ASP A 158 -4.85 -13.66 7.52
CA ASP A 158 -4.04 -14.34 8.52
C ASP A 158 -4.93 -15.11 9.52
N ASN A 159 -4.38 -16.18 10.11
CA ASN A 159 -5.00 -16.88 11.25
C ASN A 159 -4.51 -16.23 12.55
N LEU A 160 -5.44 -15.85 13.40
CA LEU A 160 -5.18 -15.10 14.62
C LEU A 160 -5.81 -15.81 15.83
N ILE A 161 -5.33 -15.50 17.04
CA ILE A 161 -6.12 -15.69 18.24
C ILE A 161 -6.46 -14.33 18.87
N GLU A 162 -7.61 -14.24 19.48
CA GLU A 162 -8.04 -13.07 20.27
C GLU A 162 -8.36 -13.53 21.70
N ILE A 163 -7.84 -12.79 22.67
CA ILE A 163 -8.04 -13.08 24.09
C ILE A 163 -8.49 -11.78 24.76
N GLU A 164 -9.62 -11.82 25.45
CA GLU A 164 -10.12 -10.69 26.26
C GLU A 164 -9.62 -10.83 27.70
N ILE A 165 -9.27 -9.70 28.32
CA ILE A 165 -8.99 -9.63 29.77
C ILE A 165 -10.33 -9.39 30.47
N GLU A 166 -10.73 -10.30 31.34
CA GLU A 166 -11.93 -10.12 32.19
C GLU A 166 -11.59 -9.30 33.42
N GLU A 167 -12.49 -8.38 33.83
CA GLU A 167 -12.32 -7.47 34.98
C GLU A 167 -12.08 -8.16 36.33
N ASN A 168 -12.27 -9.47 36.42
CA ASN A 168 -12.14 -10.25 37.66
C ASN A 168 -10.94 -11.21 37.69
N ASP A 169 -10.05 -11.13 36.69
CA ASP A 169 -8.87 -12.00 36.60
C ASP A 169 -7.72 -11.43 37.44
N GLU A 170 -6.93 -12.32 38.08
CA GLU A 170 -5.59 -11.98 38.63
C GLU A 170 -4.63 -11.43 37.57
N ILE A 171 -5.05 -11.44 36.29
CA ILE A 171 -4.34 -10.96 35.12
C ILE A 171 -4.89 -9.57 34.77
N ASP A 172 -4.26 -8.58 35.36
CA ASP A 172 -4.64 -7.17 35.23
C ASP A 172 -3.84 -6.40 34.17
N THR A 173 -2.82 -7.04 33.53
CA THR A 173 -1.97 -6.41 32.53
C THR A 173 -1.75 -7.30 31.31
N ILE A 174 -1.49 -6.66 30.18
CA ILE A 174 -1.16 -7.33 28.91
C ILE A 174 0.09 -8.20 29.06
N GLU A 175 1.11 -7.72 29.78
CA GLU A 175 2.35 -8.47 30.01
C GLU A 175 2.11 -9.78 30.74
N LYS A 176 1.26 -9.79 31.77
CA LYS A 176 0.88 -11.00 32.50
C LYS A 176 0.09 -11.97 31.61
N LEU A 177 -0.78 -11.43 30.73
CA LEU A 177 -1.52 -12.24 29.78
C LEU A 177 -0.57 -12.92 28.76
N ILE A 178 0.39 -12.16 28.19
CA ILE A 178 1.40 -12.69 27.30
C ILE A 178 2.27 -13.75 27.98
N GLN A 179 2.66 -13.52 29.25
CA GLN A 179 3.40 -14.51 30.04
C GLN A 179 2.58 -15.80 30.23
N LYS A 180 1.27 -15.70 30.49
CA LYS A 180 0.36 -16.87 30.62
C LYS A 180 0.28 -17.62 29.28
N VAL A 181 0.09 -16.94 28.15
CA VAL A 181 0.06 -17.53 26.80
C VAL A 181 1.36 -18.30 26.52
N ASN A 182 2.52 -17.68 26.79
CA ASN A 182 3.82 -18.29 26.63
C ASN A 182 4.01 -19.52 27.53
N LYS A 183 3.60 -19.45 28.81
CA LYS A 183 3.68 -20.57 29.78
C LYS A 183 2.80 -21.75 29.35
N MET A 184 1.67 -21.46 28.72
CA MET A 184 0.81 -22.50 28.15
C MET A 184 1.40 -23.12 26.87
N GLY A 185 2.44 -22.52 26.31
CA GLY A 185 3.08 -22.99 25.08
C GLY A 185 2.16 -22.91 23.87
N ILE A 186 1.31 -21.90 23.79
CA ILE A 186 0.44 -21.64 22.62
C ILE A 186 1.32 -21.10 21.49
N PRO A 187 1.29 -21.69 20.27
CA PRO A 187 2.21 -21.33 19.19
C PRO A 187 1.78 -20.05 18.47
N VAL A 188 2.03 -18.90 19.08
CA VAL A 188 1.71 -17.55 18.56
C VAL A 188 2.92 -16.62 18.64
N TYR A 189 2.93 -15.58 17.78
CA TYR A 189 3.90 -14.49 17.89
C TYR A 189 3.46 -13.55 19.02
N THR A 190 4.37 -13.24 19.94
CA THR A 190 4.09 -12.39 21.11
C THR A 190 4.85 -11.07 21.10
N ASP A 191 5.63 -10.80 20.08
CA ASP A 191 6.33 -9.56 19.80
C ASP A 191 5.41 -8.46 19.24
N ASP A 192 4.30 -8.85 18.58
CA ASP A 192 3.19 -7.97 18.20
C ASP A 192 1.88 -8.53 18.77
N TYR A 193 1.42 -7.96 19.88
CA TYR A 193 0.23 -8.40 20.58
C TYR A 193 -1.05 -7.61 20.23
N PHE A 194 -0.95 -6.71 19.27
CA PHE A 194 -2.08 -6.02 18.70
C PHE A 194 -2.08 -6.13 17.17
N VAL A 195 -2.32 -7.32 16.65
CA VAL A 195 -2.49 -7.49 15.23
C VAL A 195 -3.73 -6.71 14.78
N LYS A 196 -3.50 -5.62 14.09
CA LYS A 196 -4.55 -4.69 13.65
C LYS A 196 -5.21 -5.23 12.39
N LYS A 197 -6.02 -6.28 12.54
CA LYS A 197 -6.69 -7.02 11.44
C LYS A 197 -7.24 -6.10 10.33
N ALA A 198 -8.05 -5.12 10.70
CA ALA A 198 -8.68 -4.22 9.73
C ALA A 198 -7.66 -3.33 9.00
N GLU A 199 -6.59 -2.88 9.68
CA GLU A 199 -5.51 -2.10 9.06
C GLU A 199 -4.77 -2.94 8.03
N ILE A 200 -4.42 -4.19 8.38
CA ILE A 200 -3.72 -5.13 7.50
C ILE A 200 -4.57 -5.46 6.26
N GLU A 201 -5.85 -5.79 6.46
CA GLU A 201 -6.73 -6.13 5.33
C GLU A 201 -6.98 -4.94 4.40
N LEU A 202 -7.18 -3.73 4.94
CA LEU A 202 -7.30 -2.53 4.13
C LEU A 202 -5.99 -2.23 3.37
N GLU A 203 -4.83 -2.38 4.00
CA GLU A 203 -3.54 -2.23 3.34
C GLU A 203 -3.36 -3.21 2.18
N LYS A 204 -3.71 -4.49 2.37
CA LYS A 204 -3.67 -5.50 1.28
C LYS A 204 -4.54 -5.10 0.09
N ILE A 205 -5.76 -4.57 0.36
CA ILE A 205 -6.67 -4.10 -0.70
C ILE A 205 -6.07 -2.91 -1.46
N LEU A 206 -5.52 -1.93 -0.73
CA LEU A 206 -4.89 -0.75 -1.34
C LEU A 206 -3.65 -1.13 -2.15
N ARG A 207 -2.81 -2.04 -1.65
CA ARG A 207 -1.65 -2.57 -2.39
C ARG A 207 -2.09 -3.31 -3.67
N LYS A 208 -3.10 -4.18 -3.60
CA LYS A 208 -3.66 -4.87 -4.79
C LYS A 208 -4.19 -3.86 -5.81
N LYS A 209 -4.90 -2.81 -5.37
CA LYS A 209 -5.38 -1.74 -6.24
C LYS A 209 -4.23 -0.97 -6.90
N THR A 210 -3.19 -0.65 -6.12
CA THR A 210 -2.00 0.05 -6.62
C THR A 210 -1.28 -0.79 -7.67
N ASN A 211 -1.04 -2.08 -7.40
CA ASN A 211 -0.40 -3.00 -8.36
C ASN A 211 -1.22 -3.10 -9.65
N LYS A 212 -2.55 -3.24 -9.55
CA LYS A 212 -3.43 -3.26 -10.73
C LYS A 212 -3.35 -1.97 -11.56
N ASN A 213 -3.23 -0.82 -10.91
CA ASN A 213 -3.08 0.47 -11.61
C ASN A 213 -1.70 0.57 -12.27
N ILE A 214 -0.65 0.05 -11.65
CA ILE A 214 0.71 0.01 -12.21
C ILE A 214 0.73 -0.90 -13.45
N GLU A 215 0.17 -2.11 -13.38
CA GLU A 215 0.06 -3.01 -14.52
C GLU A 215 -0.71 -2.36 -15.67
N LYS A 216 -1.88 -1.78 -15.38
CA LYS A 216 -2.68 -1.05 -16.37
C LYS A 216 -1.91 0.13 -16.99
N TYR A 217 -1.10 0.84 -16.20
CA TYR A 217 -0.26 1.91 -16.73
C TYR A 217 0.76 1.37 -17.73
N TYR A 218 1.42 0.26 -17.40
CA TYR A 218 2.38 -0.38 -18.31
C TYR A 218 1.68 -0.86 -19.59
N ASP A 219 0.56 -1.59 -19.48
CA ASP A 219 -0.21 -2.06 -20.63
C ASP A 219 -0.62 -0.92 -21.57
N ASN A 220 -1.00 0.23 -21.02
CA ASN A 220 -1.41 1.39 -21.81
C ASN A 220 -0.24 2.11 -22.46
N THR A 221 0.98 2.03 -21.89
CA THR A 221 2.13 2.86 -22.32
C THR A 221 3.22 2.09 -23.05
N GLU A 222 3.22 0.76 -22.95
CA GLU A 222 4.32 -0.08 -23.48
C GLU A 222 4.49 -0.05 -25.00
N ASN A 223 3.41 0.22 -25.73
CA ASN A 223 3.42 0.30 -27.20
C ASN A 223 3.34 1.73 -27.71
N GLU A 224 3.41 2.73 -26.82
CA GLU A 224 3.46 4.13 -27.24
C GLU A 224 4.81 4.46 -27.90
N MET A 225 4.82 5.51 -28.69
CA MET A 225 6.05 6.07 -29.25
C MET A 225 7.02 6.50 -28.15
N PRO A 226 8.34 6.42 -28.36
CA PRO A 226 9.35 6.92 -27.42
C PRO A 226 9.06 8.36 -27.01
N ASN A 227 9.48 8.72 -25.79
CA ASN A 227 9.27 10.07 -25.28
C ASN A 227 9.90 11.13 -26.20
N TYR A 228 9.27 12.29 -26.25
CA TYR A 228 9.69 13.41 -27.07
C TYR A 228 11.19 13.73 -26.91
N THR A 229 11.67 13.78 -25.68
CA THR A 229 13.07 14.11 -25.36
C THR A 229 14.06 13.09 -25.92
N VAL A 230 13.73 11.78 -25.80
CA VAL A 230 14.60 10.72 -26.34
C VAL A 230 14.63 10.75 -27.87
N LYS A 231 13.49 10.95 -28.53
CA LYS A 231 13.44 11.10 -29.99
C LYS A 231 14.29 12.29 -30.45
N LYS A 232 14.15 13.44 -29.77
CA LYS A 232 14.94 14.64 -30.09
C LYS A 232 16.43 14.44 -29.81
N PHE A 233 16.79 13.70 -28.77
CA PHE A 233 18.17 13.38 -28.50
C PHE A 233 18.79 12.50 -29.59
N ILE A 234 18.11 11.47 -30.05
CA ILE A 234 18.61 10.61 -31.13
C ILE A 234 18.80 11.39 -32.44
N GLU A 235 17.95 12.39 -32.74
CA GLU A 235 18.10 13.27 -33.86
C GLU A 235 19.41 14.10 -33.87
N LEU A 236 20.08 14.22 -32.69
CA LEU A 236 21.40 14.90 -32.59
C LEU A 236 22.54 14.06 -33.16
N ASN A 237 22.30 12.77 -33.48
CA ASN A 237 23.29 11.84 -34.01
C ASN A 237 24.58 11.77 -33.16
N VAL A 238 24.42 11.74 -31.83
CA VAL A 238 25.50 11.51 -30.86
C VAL A 238 25.95 10.07 -30.97
N GLU A 239 27.29 9.86 -30.96
CA GLU A 239 27.86 8.49 -30.95
C GLU A 239 27.34 7.69 -29.76
N PRO A 240 26.74 6.49 -29.98
CA PRO A 240 26.20 5.67 -28.92
C PRO A 240 27.28 5.21 -27.94
N GLY A 241 26.87 5.06 -26.68
CA GLY A 241 27.72 4.60 -25.59
C GLY A 241 26.85 3.96 -24.51
N ASN A 242 27.22 4.15 -23.25
CA ASN A 242 26.46 3.62 -22.11
C ASN A 242 25.40 4.62 -21.67
N ALA A 243 24.18 4.17 -21.57
CA ALA A 243 23.03 4.92 -21.08
C ALA A 243 22.47 4.32 -19.80
N VAL A 244 22.03 5.17 -18.87
CA VAL A 244 21.25 4.78 -17.71
C VAL A 244 19.85 5.37 -17.84
N GLU A 245 18.83 4.54 -17.79
CA GLU A 245 17.44 5.00 -17.80
C GLU A 245 16.81 4.84 -16.42
N LEU A 246 16.39 5.95 -15.81
CA LEU A 246 15.78 6.03 -14.49
C LEU A 246 14.26 6.02 -14.58
N GLY A 247 13.62 4.96 -14.04
CA GLY A 247 12.18 4.76 -14.15
C GLY A 247 11.77 4.34 -15.55
N CYS A 248 12.38 3.27 -16.07
CA CYS A 248 12.20 2.80 -17.44
C CYS A 248 10.77 2.35 -17.76
N GLY A 249 9.96 2.04 -16.73
CA GLY A 249 8.59 1.55 -16.91
C GLY A 249 8.56 0.31 -17.81
N ALA A 250 7.63 0.28 -18.77
CA ALA A 250 7.50 -0.84 -19.71
C ALA A 250 8.58 -0.86 -20.83
N GLY A 251 9.61 0.00 -20.75
CA GLY A 251 10.81 -0.06 -21.59
C GLY A 251 10.68 0.55 -22.98
N ARG A 252 9.71 1.43 -23.23
CA ARG A 252 9.56 2.04 -24.57
C ARG A 252 10.76 2.88 -25.00
N ASP A 253 11.35 3.66 -24.07
CA ASP A 253 12.56 4.44 -24.33
C ASP A 253 13.80 3.55 -24.34
N THR A 254 13.89 2.55 -23.42
CA THR A 254 14.93 1.52 -23.36
C THR A 254 15.11 0.83 -24.74
N VAL A 255 14.03 0.25 -25.27
CA VAL A 255 14.04 -0.46 -26.55
C VAL A 255 14.44 0.46 -27.69
N TYR A 256 13.96 1.71 -27.68
CA TYR A 256 14.31 2.67 -28.71
C TYR A 256 15.79 3.06 -28.67
N LEU A 257 16.36 3.25 -27.47
CA LEU A 257 17.80 3.53 -27.29
C LEU A 257 18.65 2.37 -27.78
N ILE A 258 18.34 1.13 -27.40
CA ILE A 258 19.04 -0.08 -27.82
C ILE A 258 19.06 -0.19 -29.36
N ARG A 259 17.91 0.01 -30.01
CA ARG A 259 17.79 -0.01 -31.48
C ARG A 259 18.55 1.12 -32.19
N ASN A 260 18.97 2.14 -31.44
CA ASN A 260 19.87 3.21 -31.93
C ASN A 260 21.32 3.02 -31.41
N GLY A 261 21.69 1.78 -31.00
CA GLY A 261 23.06 1.39 -30.71
C GLY A 261 23.54 1.64 -29.26
N TRP A 262 22.68 2.11 -28.34
CA TRP A 262 23.03 2.37 -26.95
C TRP A 262 23.06 1.09 -26.11
N ASN A 263 24.05 0.94 -25.23
CA ASN A 263 23.99 -0.03 -24.14
C ASN A 263 23.21 0.57 -22.98
N VAL A 264 22.11 -0.04 -22.60
CA VAL A 264 21.16 0.54 -21.65
C VAL A 264 21.09 -0.24 -20.35
N LEU A 265 21.44 0.41 -19.24
CA LEU A 265 21.09 -0.01 -17.90
C LEU A 265 19.73 0.62 -17.54
N ALA A 266 18.69 -0.19 -17.57
CA ALA A 266 17.33 0.21 -17.22
C ALA A 266 17.05 -0.03 -15.74
N ILE A 267 16.50 0.97 -15.05
CA ILE A 267 16.23 0.91 -13.62
C ILE A 267 14.77 1.27 -13.36
N ASP A 268 14.07 0.42 -12.61
CA ASP A 268 12.74 0.71 -12.12
C ASP A 268 12.53 0.12 -10.71
N ARG A 269 11.58 0.66 -9.96
CA ARG A 269 11.20 0.13 -8.65
C ARG A 269 10.37 -1.16 -8.75
N GLU A 270 9.67 -1.35 -9.87
CA GLU A 270 8.89 -2.56 -10.17
C GLU A 270 9.72 -3.53 -11.02
N ASN A 271 9.40 -4.82 -10.98
CA ASN A 271 10.06 -5.79 -11.84
C ASN A 271 9.41 -5.80 -13.23
N VAL A 272 10.02 -5.07 -14.16
CA VAL A 272 9.53 -4.92 -15.54
C VAL A 272 10.43 -5.60 -16.58
N GLU A 273 11.47 -6.29 -16.13
CA GLU A 273 12.50 -6.91 -16.98
C GLU A 273 11.89 -7.80 -18.08
N THR A 274 11.00 -8.72 -17.71
CA THR A 274 10.36 -9.62 -18.67
C THR A 274 9.55 -8.89 -19.73
N ARG A 275 8.93 -7.73 -19.40
CA ARG A 275 8.21 -6.89 -20.36
C ARG A 275 9.16 -6.26 -21.39
N ILE A 276 10.36 -5.89 -20.97
CA ILE A 276 11.37 -5.30 -21.84
C ILE A 276 12.02 -6.38 -22.71
N VAL A 277 12.48 -7.47 -22.09
CA VAL A 277 13.10 -8.61 -22.78
C VAL A 277 12.20 -9.18 -23.88
N SER A 278 10.88 -9.25 -23.65
CA SER A 278 9.94 -9.75 -24.67
C SER A 278 9.85 -8.92 -25.95
N LYS A 279 10.42 -7.69 -25.96
CA LYS A 279 10.42 -6.76 -27.10
C LYS A 279 11.77 -6.68 -27.81
N LEU A 280 12.81 -7.24 -27.19
CA LEU A 280 14.17 -7.23 -27.71
C LEU A 280 14.42 -8.46 -28.59
N LEU A 281 15.22 -8.25 -29.64
CA LEU A 281 15.79 -9.34 -30.44
C LEU A 281 16.93 -10.00 -29.65
N VAL A 282 17.32 -11.21 -30.02
CA VAL A 282 18.39 -11.96 -29.34
C VAL A 282 19.70 -11.19 -29.34
N GLU A 283 20.03 -10.55 -30.47
CA GLU A 283 21.22 -9.71 -30.64
C GLU A 283 21.17 -8.38 -29.85
N GLU A 284 19.97 -7.92 -29.50
CA GLU A 284 19.77 -6.70 -28.71
C GLU A 284 19.94 -6.95 -27.20
N LEU A 285 19.86 -8.22 -26.76
CA LEU A 285 19.96 -8.58 -25.33
C LEU A 285 21.32 -8.27 -24.71
N GLU A 286 22.39 -8.29 -25.48
CA GLU A 286 23.75 -7.96 -25.01
C GLU A 286 23.88 -6.47 -24.65
N GLN A 287 22.98 -5.63 -25.17
CA GLN A 287 22.96 -4.18 -24.91
C GLN A 287 22.00 -3.80 -23.75
N PHE A 288 21.38 -4.79 -23.10
CA PHE A 288 20.37 -4.58 -22.08
C PHE A 288 20.78 -5.15 -20.73
N GLU A 289 20.67 -4.31 -19.70
CA GLU A 289 20.77 -4.70 -18.30
C GLU A 289 19.63 -4.07 -17.50
N PHE A 290 19.09 -4.79 -16.50
CA PHE A 290 17.99 -4.31 -15.67
C PHE A 290 18.31 -4.43 -14.19
N PHE A 291 18.03 -3.33 -13.43
CA PHE A 291 18.05 -3.35 -11.98
C PHE A 291 16.72 -2.91 -11.38
N LYS A 292 16.10 -3.80 -10.60
CA LYS A 292 14.98 -3.43 -9.76
C LYS A 292 15.46 -2.64 -8.55
N GLN A 293 15.35 -1.31 -8.59
CA GLN A 293 15.83 -0.44 -7.51
C GLN A 293 14.99 0.83 -7.36
N ARG A 294 14.86 1.31 -6.10
CA ARG A 294 14.27 2.61 -5.80
C ARG A 294 15.33 3.72 -5.87
N PHE A 295 14.91 4.95 -6.15
CA PHE A 295 15.79 6.11 -6.25
C PHE A 295 16.62 6.39 -4.97
N GLU A 296 16.04 6.12 -3.79
CA GLU A 296 16.72 6.35 -2.52
C GLU A 296 17.98 5.49 -2.35
N ALA A 297 17.95 4.27 -2.90
CA ALA A 297 19.05 3.30 -2.77
C ALA A 297 19.96 3.26 -4.00
N ILE A 298 19.74 4.13 -5.00
CA ILE A 298 20.42 4.04 -6.29
C ILE A 298 21.91 4.35 -6.18
N LYS A 299 22.70 3.50 -6.82
CA LYS A 299 24.12 3.76 -7.12
C LYS A 299 24.24 3.83 -8.64
N LEU A 300 24.76 4.92 -9.15
CA LEU A 300 24.91 5.15 -10.57
C LEU A 300 26.39 5.06 -10.94
N GLU A 301 26.68 4.29 -11.97
CA GLU A 301 27.98 4.27 -12.61
C GLU A 301 28.10 5.39 -13.65
N ASN A 302 29.33 5.69 -14.06
CA ASN A 302 29.59 6.70 -15.07
C ASN A 302 28.99 6.31 -16.42
N SER A 303 28.23 7.21 -17.03
CA SER A 303 27.52 6.97 -18.28
C SER A 303 27.60 8.16 -19.24
N ASN A 304 27.46 7.87 -20.52
CA ASN A 304 27.43 8.89 -21.58
C ASN A 304 26.06 9.58 -21.65
N LEU A 305 25.03 8.89 -21.19
CA LEU A 305 23.65 9.36 -21.23
C LEU A 305 22.90 8.95 -19.96
N VAL A 306 22.19 9.89 -19.34
CA VAL A 306 21.17 9.58 -18.34
C VAL A 306 19.81 10.03 -18.86
N VAL A 307 18.87 9.08 -18.92
CA VAL A 307 17.48 9.32 -19.33
C VAL A 307 16.57 9.25 -18.12
N ALA A 308 15.67 10.21 -17.96
CA ALA A 308 14.70 10.25 -16.88
C ALA A 308 13.38 10.92 -17.31
N ASN A 309 12.52 10.17 -18.00
CA ASN A 309 11.24 10.66 -18.50
C ASN A 309 10.10 10.26 -17.57
N PHE A 310 9.33 11.23 -17.09
CA PHE A 310 8.19 11.05 -16.18
C PHE A 310 8.49 10.19 -14.94
N SER A 311 9.74 10.17 -14.48
CA SER A 311 10.22 9.34 -13.38
C SER A 311 10.70 10.18 -12.19
N LEU A 312 11.52 11.18 -12.38
CA LEU A 312 12.07 12.06 -11.34
C LEU A 312 11.00 12.72 -10.45
N PRO A 313 9.83 13.15 -10.97
CA PRO A 313 8.78 13.70 -10.12
C PRO A 313 8.28 12.76 -9.02
N PHE A 314 8.41 11.44 -9.21
CA PHE A 314 8.04 10.45 -8.19
C PHE A 314 9.07 10.27 -7.07
N CYS A 315 10.25 10.86 -7.20
CA CYS A 315 11.19 10.99 -6.09
C CYS A 315 10.59 11.87 -4.99
N ASN A 316 10.74 11.46 -3.73
CA ASN A 316 10.33 12.30 -2.62
C ASN A 316 11.12 13.62 -2.65
N LYS A 317 10.40 14.75 -2.52
CA LYS A 317 10.99 16.09 -2.57
C LYS A 317 12.17 16.29 -1.59
N ASN A 318 12.16 15.60 -0.45
CA ASN A 318 13.22 15.66 0.54
C ASN A 318 14.51 14.95 0.07
N ASN A 319 14.40 13.95 -0.81
CA ASN A 319 15.51 13.14 -1.33
C ASN A 319 15.96 13.61 -2.73
N PHE A 320 15.21 14.48 -3.38
CA PHE A 320 15.46 14.89 -4.76
C PHE A 320 16.83 15.51 -4.95
N LYS A 321 17.27 16.37 -4.02
CA LYS A 321 18.58 17.03 -4.10
C LYS A 321 19.74 16.04 -4.11
N GLU A 322 19.63 14.99 -3.26
CA GLU A 322 20.63 13.92 -3.20
C GLU A 322 20.63 13.08 -4.48
N LEU A 323 19.44 12.70 -4.96
CA LEU A 323 19.30 11.99 -6.23
C LEU A 323 19.89 12.78 -7.40
N TRP A 324 19.58 14.08 -7.50
CA TRP A 324 20.13 14.93 -8.55
C TRP A 324 21.66 15.02 -8.49
N ALA A 325 22.24 15.11 -7.30
CA ALA A 325 23.69 15.09 -7.13
C ALA A 325 24.32 13.78 -7.65
N LYS A 326 23.70 12.63 -7.40
CA LYS A 326 24.13 11.32 -7.92
C LYS A 326 24.04 11.29 -9.46
N ILE A 327 22.92 11.75 -10.03
CA ILE A 327 22.73 11.84 -11.48
C ILE A 327 23.80 12.74 -12.12
N ASN A 328 23.98 13.94 -11.59
CA ASN A 328 24.97 14.86 -12.09
C ASN A 328 26.38 14.27 -12.05
N HIS A 329 26.74 13.58 -10.96
CA HIS A 329 28.05 12.95 -10.82
C HIS A 329 28.27 11.81 -11.82
N SER A 330 27.24 11.01 -12.10
CA SER A 330 27.35 9.83 -12.99
C SER A 330 27.47 10.19 -14.48
N ILE A 331 27.02 11.39 -14.90
CA ILE A 331 27.17 11.79 -16.28
C ILE A 331 28.63 12.18 -16.56
N LEU A 332 29.24 11.53 -17.52
CA LEU A 332 30.61 11.83 -17.98
C LEU A 332 30.70 13.26 -18.55
N LYS A 333 31.93 13.81 -18.59
CA LYS A 333 32.17 15.01 -19.37
C LYS A 333 31.74 14.78 -20.82
N ASP A 334 31.13 15.78 -21.45
CA ASP A 334 30.51 15.71 -22.77
C ASP A 334 29.31 14.74 -22.87
N GLY A 335 28.92 14.05 -21.78
CA GLY A 335 27.70 13.22 -21.70
C GLY A 335 26.42 14.05 -21.57
N TYR A 336 25.29 13.39 -21.62
CA TYR A 336 24.00 14.06 -21.72
C TYR A 336 23.03 13.65 -20.61
N PHE A 337 22.21 14.61 -20.21
CA PHE A 337 20.94 14.37 -19.53
C PHE A 337 19.79 14.58 -20.50
N VAL A 338 18.83 13.63 -20.50
CA VAL A 338 17.62 13.67 -21.33
C VAL A 338 16.42 13.30 -20.44
N GLY A 339 15.48 14.23 -20.29
CA GLY A 339 14.34 13.92 -19.43
C GLY A 339 13.38 15.07 -19.23
N ASN A 340 12.51 14.91 -18.23
CA ASN A 340 11.57 15.97 -17.90
C ASN A 340 11.31 16.09 -16.40
N PHE A 341 10.80 17.26 -16.03
CA PHE A 341 10.38 17.62 -14.68
C PHE A 341 8.92 18.09 -14.72
N LEU A 342 8.17 17.88 -13.65
CA LEU A 342 6.87 18.52 -13.50
C LEU A 342 7.02 19.91 -12.88
N GLY A 343 6.32 20.85 -13.48
CA GLY A 343 6.32 22.24 -13.10
C GLY A 343 5.39 22.56 -11.93
N ASP A 344 5.51 23.74 -11.38
CA ASP A 344 4.80 24.20 -10.20
C ASP A 344 3.30 24.50 -10.44
N LYS A 345 2.85 24.53 -11.70
CA LYS A 345 1.43 24.65 -12.09
C LYS A 345 0.78 23.30 -12.39
N ASP A 346 1.52 22.20 -12.25
CA ASP A 346 0.98 20.86 -12.49
C ASP A 346 -0.11 20.51 -11.47
N GLU A 347 -1.25 19.98 -11.92
CA GLU A 347 -2.40 19.65 -11.07
C GLU A 347 -2.05 18.71 -9.92
N TRP A 348 -1.10 17.79 -10.11
CA TRP A 348 -0.68 16.87 -9.07
C TRP A 348 0.07 17.52 -7.90
N LYS A 349 0.55 18.75 -8.03
CA LYS A 349 1.23 19.47 -6.96
C LYS A 349 0.38 19.60 -5.70
N ILE A 350 -0.93 19.84 -5.86
CA ILE A 350 -1.87 19.94 -4.74
C ILE A 350 -2.19 18.56 -4.17
N ALA A 351 -2.36 17.56 -5.04
CA ALA A 351 -2.85 16.23 -4.67
C ALA A 351 -1.76 15.27 -4.15
N LYS A 352 -0.48 15.53 -4.46
CA LYS A 352 0.65 14.61 -4.22
C LYS A 352 1.85 15.34 -3.59
N GLU A 353 1.69 15.79 -2.37
CA GLU A 353 2.68 16.60 -1.64
C GLU A 353 4.08 16.00 -1.50
N LYS A 354 4.21 14.67 -1.60
CA LYS A 354 5.49 13.96 -1.51
C LYS A 354 6.27 13.97 -2.81
N MET A 355 5.62 14.26 -3.95
CA MET A 355 6.28 14.34 -5.26
C MET A 355 7.10 15.63 -5.38
N THR A 356 8.02 15.63 -6.33
CA THR A 356 8.87 16.78 -6.64
C THR A 356 8.28 17.59 -7.81
N PHE A 357 8.02 18.87 -7.55
CA PHE A 357 7.61 19.86 -8.54
C PHE A 357 8.56 21.04 -8.46
N LEU A 358 9.00 21.54 -9.60
CA LEU A 358 10.02 22.59 -9.69
C LEU A 358 9.51 23.81 -10.46
N THR A 359 9.97 24.99 -10.07
CA THR A 359 9.83 26.18 -10.93
C THR A 359 10.84 26.11 -12.08
N LYS A 360 10.62 26.94 -13.10
CA LYS A 360 11.56 27.08 -14.23
C LYS A 360 12.98 27.42 -13.76
N ASP A 361 13.10 28.38 -12.84
CA ASP A 361 14.39 28.81 -12.30
C ASP A 361 15.09 27.69 -11.54
N GLN A 362 14.32 26.88 -10.78
CA GLN A 362 14.87 25.71 -10.09
C GLN A 362 15.38 24.66 -11.07
N VAL A 363 14.67 24.42 -12.19
CA VAL A 363 15.15 23.49 -13.22
C VAL A 363 16.41 24.05 -13.86
N MET A 364 16.44 25.32 -14.24
CA MET A 364 17.63 25.95 -14.84
C MET A 364 18.86 25.88 -13.91
N GLU A 365 18.66 26.05 -12.61
CA GLU A 365 19.71 25.93 -11.61
C GLU A 365 20.32 24.51 -11.53
N LEU A 366 19.54 23.45 -11.75
CA LEU A 366 20.05 22.07 -11.83
C LEU A 366 21.10 21.91 -12.94
N PHE A 367 20.97 22.66 -14.02
CA PHE A 367 21.81 22.56 -15.22
C PHE A 367 22.89 23.61 -15.34
N ARG A 368 23.26 24.31 -14.25
CA ARG A 368 24.31 25.36 -14.28
C ARG A 368 25.65 24.88 -14.87
N ASN A 369 25.98 23.61 -14.70
CA ASN A 369 27.21 22.97 -15.22
C ASN A 369 26.98 22.21 -16.53
N PHE A 370 25.90 22.53 -17.24
CA PHE A 370 25.54 21.94 -18.53
C PHE A 370 25.33 23.04 -19.58
N ASP A 371 25.52 22.67 -20.81
CA ASP A 371 25.05 23.43 -21.97
C ASP A 371 23.66 22.89 -22.32
N ILE A 372 22.66 23.76 -22.24
CA ILE A 372 21.28 23.42 -22.62
C ILE A 372 21.18 23.28 -24.13
N VAL A 373 20.90 22.06 -24.59
CA VAL A 373 20.69 21.76 -26.01
C VAL A 373 19.23 22.02 -26.39
N GLU A 374 18.29 21.58 -25.52
CA GLU A 374 16.87 21.87 -25.66
C GLU A 374 16.24 22.11 -24.30
N PHE A 375 15.42 23.16 -24.22
CA PHE A 375 14.54 23.42 -23.08
C PHE A 375 13.16 23.78 -23.59
N LYS A 376 12.17 22.92 -23.32
CA LYS A 376 10.80 23.13 -23.77
C LYS A 376 9.81 23.04 -22.63
N GLU A 377 9.22 24.17 -22.32
CA GLU A 377 8.11 24.26 -21.35
C GLU A 377 6.80 23.94 -22.08
N VAL A 378 5.99 23.04 -21.45
CA VAL A 378 4.70 22.63 -21.96
C VAL A 378 3.66 22.75 -20.85
N GLU A 379 2.62 23.52 -21.10
CA GLU A 379 1.47 23.69 -20.21
C GLU A 379 0.19 23.37 -21.00
N LYS A 380 -0.52 22.29 -20.66
CA LYS A 380 -1.70 21.84 -21.40
C LYS A 380 -2.53 20.81 -20.61
N ASP A 381 -3.80 20.71 -20.95
CA ASP A 381 -4.62 19.59 -20.53
C ASP A 381 -4.35 18.35 -21.40
N GLY A 382 -4.37 17.17 -20.76
CA GLY A 382 -4.11 15.92 -21.46
C GLY A 382 -4.34 14.69 -20.58
N LEU A 383 -4.41 13.54 -21.22
CA LEU A 383 -4.60 12.27 -20.53
C LEU A 383 -3.30 11.82 -19.82
N THR A 384 -3.48 11.21 -18.65
CA THR A 384 -2.42 10.41 -18.00
C THR A 384 -2.35 9.03 -18.65
N GLY A 385 -1.28 8.26 -18.40
CA GLY A 385 -1.18 6.86 -18.85
C GLY A 385 -2.30 5.94 -18.33
N LEU A 386 -3.07 6.37 -17.33
CA LEU A 386 -4.28 5.67 -16.85
C LEU A 386 -5.58 6.19 -17.49
N GLY A 387 -5.49 7.10 -18.49
CA GLY A 387 -6.64 7.64 -19.20
C GLY A 387 -7.43 8.71 -18.44
N LYS A 388 -6.88 9.31 -17.40
CA LYS A 388 -7.51 10.42 -16.66
C LYS A 388 -7.06 11.76 -17.22
N MET A 389 -7.99 12.69 -17.44
CA MET A 389 -7.66 14.07 -17.78
C MET A 389 -6.92 14.75 -16.65
N LYS A 390 -5.94 15.57 -16.97
CA LYS A 390 -5.12 16.29 -16.01
C LYS A 390 -4.53 17.55 -16.67
N HIS A 391 -4.35 18.61 -15.90
CA HIS A 391 -3.53 19.75 -16.28
C HIS A 391 -2.05 19.43 -16.07
N TRP A 392 -1.28 19.44 -17.16
CA TRP A 392 0.15 19.18 -17.20
C TRP A 392 0.95 20.46 -17.25
N HIS A 393 2.00 20.55 -16.43
CA HIS A 393 3.07 21.54 -16.56
C HIS A 393 4.40 20.79 -16.56
N ILE A 394 5.09 20.78 -17.70
CA ILE A 394 6.25 19.92 -17.96
C ILE A 394 7.41 20.77 -18.49
N PHE A 395 8.61 20.56 -17.94
CA PHE A 395 9.87 21.04 -18.51
C PHE A 395 10.61 19.87 -19.15
N ASN A 396 10.72 19.85 -20.48
CA ASN A 396 11.51 18.88 -21.22
C ASN A 396 12.92 19.46 -21.39
N VAL A 397 13.94 18.66 -21.09
CA VAL A 397 15.33 19.11 -21.08
C VAL A 397 16.21 18.10 -21.78
N ILE A 398 17.07 18.59 -22.68
CA ILE A 398 18.26 17.91 -23.20
C ILE A 398 19.44 18.81 -22.88
N ALA A 399 20.42 18.30 -22.14
CA ALA A 399 21.54 19.09 -21.69
C ALA A 399 22.86 18.30 -21.77
N LYS A 400 23.91 18.90 -22.25
CA LYS A 400 25.26 18.35 -22.40
C LYS A 400 26.12 18.81 -21.24
N LYS A 401 26.80 17.91 -20.54
CA LYS A 401 27.69 18.22 -19.42
C LYS A 401 28.99 18.86 -19.92
N LYS A 402 29.41 19.95 -19.26
CA LYS A 402 30.66 20.69 -19.56
C LYS A 402 31.91 19.94 -19.15
#